data_cc643781233db995c633846770de0c8f
#
_entry.id   cc643781233db995c633846770de0c8f
#
_cell.length_a   1.000
_cell.length_b   1.000
_cell.length_c   1.000
_cell.angle_alpha   90.00
_cell.angle_beta   90.00
_cell.angle_gamma   90.00
#
_symmetry.space_group_name_H-M   'P 1'
#
loop_
_entity.id
_entity.type
_entity.pdbx_description
1 polymer ?
#
loop_
_entity_poly.entity_id
_entity_poly.type
_entity_poly.pdbx_seq_one_letter_code
_entity_poly.pdbx_strand_id
1 'polypeptide(L)'
;MSKGNLVKECVFVTTFIIGLVILLGGAALYGRFCEKVFGPDDRKTPAYTKQDGVDYVPMRGWKNSLINLLNIAGTGPILGPIQGILFGPIAFLTIPIGNVIGGAMHDYFSGMICLRDGGTQMPEMIRRYSTKGIYKFYNVFVCVLLLLVGAVFIYPPGDIAATQVFG
;
A
#
# COMPACT_ATOMS: atom_id res chain seq x y z
N MET A 1 -15.98 -8.61 -36.73
CA MET A 1 -14.99 -8.01 -35.81
C MET A 1 -13.88 -7.41 -36.67
N SER A 2 -13.64 -6.10 -36.61
CA SER A 2 -12.62 -5.43 -37.43
C SER A 2 -11.21 -5.80 -36.95
N LYS A 3 -10.26 -6.02 -37.89
CA LYS A 3 -8.85 -6.31 -37.56
C LYS A 3 -8.24 -5.29 -36.56
N GLY A 4 -8.68 -4.05 -36.58
CA GLY A 4 -8.23 -3.01 -35.65
C GLY A 4 -8.66 -3.24 -34.18
N ASN A 5 -9.80 -3.85 -33.93
CA ASN A 5 -10.24 -4.18 -32.57
C ASN A 5 -9.45 -5.38 -32.00
N LEU A 6 -9.16 -6.39 -32.83
CA LEU A 6 -8.34 -7.53 -32.43
C LEU A 6 -6.92 -7.10 -32.00
N VAL A 7 -6.31 -6.18 -32.73
CA VAL A 7 -4.96 -5.67 -32.37
C VAL A 7 -4.99 -4.92 -31.05
N LYS A 8 -6.00 -4.09 -30.79
CA LYS A 8 -6.15 -3.38 -29.52
C LYS A 8 -6.36 -4.33 -28.33
N GLU A 9 -7.19 -5.35 -28.51
CA GLU A 9 -7.42 -6.37 -27.49
C GLU A 9 -6.16 -7.17 -27.19
N CYS A 10 -5.40 -7.56 -28.22
CA CYS A 10 -4.13 -8.26 -28.04
C CYS A 10 -3.10 -7.38 -27.29
N VAL A 11 -3.00 -6.10 -27.60
CA VAL A 11 -2.11 -5.16 -26.88
C VAL A 11 -2.52 -5.05 -25.42
N PHE A 12 -3.80 -4.94 -25.14
CA PHE A 12 -4.32 -4.82 -23.77
C PHE A 12 -4.00 -6.07 -22.94
N VAL A 13 -4.29 -7.25 -23.47
CA VAL A 13 -4.02 -8.53 -22.78
C VAL A 13 -2.52 -8.74 -22.59
N THR A 14 -1.71 -8.42 -23.60
CA THR A 14 -0.25 -8.58 -23.50
C THR A 14 0.34 -7.65 -22.44
N THR A 15 -0.06 -6.37 -22.42
CA THR A 15 0.42 -5.41 -21.42
C THR A 15 -0.03 -5.77 -20.01
N PHE A 16 -1.26 -6.30 -19.85
CA PHE A 16 -1.74 -6.81 -18.56
C PHE A 16 -0.89 -7.99 -18.07
N ILE A 17 -0.60 -8.98 -18.93
CA ILE A 17 0.23 -10.13 -18.55
C ILE A 17 1.65 -9.68 -18.18
N ILE A 18 2.25 -8.78 -18.96
CA ILE A 18 3.57 -8.22 -18.66
C ILE A 18 3.54 -7.49 -17.30
N GLY A 19 2.53 -6.68 -17.04
CA GLY A 19 2.34 -6.00 -15.77
C GLY A 19 2.23 -6.97 -14.59
N LEU A 20 1.48 -8.05 -14.75
CA LEU A 20 1.34 -9.10 -13.74
C LEU A 20 2.67 -9.83 -13.46
N VAL A 21 3.43 -10.14 -14.52
CA VAL A 21 4.77 -10.75 -14.39
C VAL A 21 5.74 -9.79 -13.67
N ILE A 22 5.70 -8.50 -14.01
CA ILE A 22 6.50 -7.48 -13.32
C ILE A 22 6.12 -7.40 -11.85
N LEU A 23 4.84 -7.41 -11.53
CA LEU A 23 4.35 -7.32 -10.15
C LEU A 23 4.81 -8.54 -9.31
N LEU A 24 4.51 -9.74 -9.78
CA LEU A 24 4.83 -10.98 -9.04
C LEU A 24 6.33 -11.26 -9.01
N GLY A 25 7.01 -11.17 -10.14
CA GLY A 25 8.46 -11.37 -10.25
C GLY A 25 9.23 -10.26 -9.54
N GLY A 26 8.83 -9.02 -9.74
CA GLY A 26 9.42 -7.86 -9.11
C GLY A 26 9.28 -7.90 -7.58
N ALA A 27 8.08 -8.20 -7.07
CA ALA A 27 7.86 -8.35 -5.63
C ALA A 27 8.74 -9.45 -5.01
N ALA A 28 8.89 -10.59 -5.69
CA ALA A 28 9.73 -11.68 -5.20
C ALA A 28 11.23 -11.35 -5.22
N LEU A 29 11.71 -10.74 -6.31
CA LEU A 29 13.12 -10.40 -6.47
C LEU A 29 13.50 -9.18 -5.63
N TYR A 30 12.70 -8.14 -5.70
CA TYR A 30 12.98 -6.89 -4.99
C TYR A 30 12.74 -7.02 -3.49
N GLY A 31 11.75 -7.81 -3.06
CA GLY A 31 11.56 -8.16 -1.65
C GLY A 31 12.78 -8.85 -1.06
N ARG A 32 13.36 -9.83 -1.77
CA ARG A 32 14.63 -10.48 -1.35
C ARG A 32 15.82 -9.52 -1.33
N PHE A 33 15.86 -8.59 -2.27
CA PHE A 33 16.90 -7.55 -2.27
C PHE A 33 16.77 -6.64 -1.05
N CYS A 34 15.57 -6.17 -0.72
CA CYS A 34 15.31 -5.36 0.48
C CYS A 34 15.66 -6.14 1.75
N GLU A 35 15.28 -7.41 1.84
CA GLU A 35 15.63 -8.30 2.95
C GLU A 35 17.15 -8.45 3.11
N LYS A 36 17.89 -8.60 2.02
CA LYS A 36 19.35 -8.71 2.06
C LYS A 36 20.03 -7.40 2.46
N VAL A 37 19.50 -6.25 2.04
CA VAL A 37 20.07 -4.92 2.32
C VAL A 37 19.76 -4.47 3.74
N PHE A 38 18.52 -4.60 4.17
CA PHE A 38 18.06 -4.12 5.48
C PHE A 38 18.14 -5.18 6.59
N GLY A 39 18.34 -6.43 6.25
CA GLY A 39 18.58 -7.59 7.09
C GLY A 39 17.61 -7.76 8.25
N PRO A 40 16.74 -8.77 8.27
CA PRO A 40 16.07 -9.17 9.49
C PRO A 40 17.12 -9.59 10.51
N ASP A 41 16.91 -9.25 11.76
CA ASP A 41 17.71 -9.75 12.87
C ASP A 41 16.91 -10.78 13.67
N ASP A 42 17.60 -11.63 14.46
CA ASP A 42 16.97 -12.69 15.25
C ASP A 42 16.29 -12.18 16.54
N ARG A 43 16.15 -10.86 16.69
CA ARG A 43 15.47 -10.29 17.85
C ARG A 43 13.98 -10.64 17.81
N LYS A 44 13.45 -11.02 18.98
CA LYS A 44 12.02 -11.24 19.14
C LYS A 44 11.26 -9.94 18.82
N THR A 45 10.17 -10.05 18.05
CA THR A 45 9.34 -8.91 17.72
C THR A 45 8.61 -8.34 18.94
N PRO A 46 8.23 -7.08 18.93
CA PRO A 46 7.51 -6.44 20.05
C PRO A 46 6.25 -7.20 20.47
N ALA A 47 5.57 -7.87 19.54
CA ALA A 47 4.41 -8.70 19.83
C ALA A 47 4.71 -9.85 20.83
N TYR A 48 5.95 -10.33 20.88
CA TYR A 48 6.38 -11.34 21.85
C TYR A 48 7.03 -10.77 23.10
N THR A 49 7.68 -9.61 23.00
CA THR A 49 8.42 -9.02 24.13
C THR A 49 7.56 -8.12 25.01
N LYS A 50 6.50 -7.52 24.42
CA LYS A 50 5.56 -6.60 25.07
C LYS A 50 4.13 -7.11 25.06
N GLN A 51 3.94 -8.42 24.99
CA GLN A 51 2.61 -9.02 24.88
C GLN A 51 1.68 -8.54 26.00
N ASP A 52 0.60 -7.85 25.63
CA ASP A 52 -0.43 -7.34 26.55
C ASP A 52 -1.83 -7.90 26.25
N GLY A 53 -1.98 -8.65 25.16
CA GLY A 53 -3.25 -9.23 24.72
C GLY A 53 -4.21 -8.28 24.03
N VAL A 54 -3.85 -6.99 23.88
CA VAL A 54 -4.67 -5.96 23.23
C VAL A 54 -3.94 -5.38 22.02
N ASP A 55 -2.83 -4.68 22.25
CA ASP A 55 -2.06 -4.01 21.19
C ASP A 55 -0.92 -4.90 20.66
N TYR A 56 -0.32 -5.72 21.53
CA TYR A 56 0.78 -6.60 21.21
C TYR A 56 0.34 -8.07 21.30
N VAL A 57 -0.22 -8.58 20.22
CA VAL A 57 -0.71 -9.97 20.14
C VAL A 57 0.10 -10.74 19.12
N PRO A 58 0.82 -11.82 19.54
CA PRO A 58 1.47 -12.72 18.60
C PRO A 58 0.47 -13.39 17.69
N MET A 59 0.69 -13.34 16.38
CA MET A 59 -0.19 -13.97 15.42
C MET A 59 0.57 -14.74 14.34
N ARG A 60 -0.13 -15.66 13.68
CA ARG A 60 0.46 -16.41 12.56
C ARG A 60 0.71 -15.49 11.37
N GLY A 61 1.81 -15.72 10.64
CA GLY A 61 2.24 -14.87 9.53
C GLY A 61 1.15 -14.61 8.48
N TRP A 62 0.37 -15.64 8.09
CA TRP A 62 -0.73 -15.47 7.13
C TRP A 62 -1.84 -14.53 7.63
N LYS A 63 -2.17 -14.56 8.94
CA LYS A 63 -3.15 -13.62 9.53
C LYS A 63 -2.61 -12.19 9.49
N ASN A 64 -1.34 -12.01 9.83
CA ASN A 64 -0.69 -10.70 9.75
C ASN A 64 -0.68 -10.17 8.31
N SER A 65 -0.38 -11.02 7.32
CA SER A 65 -0.43 -10.63 5.91
C SER A 65 -1.83 -10.23 5.46
N LEU A 66 -2.88 -10.94 5.90
CA LEU A 66 -4.27 -10.58 5.60
C LEU A 66 -4.67 -9.25 6.23
N ILE A 67 -4.28 -8.98 7.47
CA ILE A 67 -4.58 -7.71 8.14
C ILE A 67 -3.88 -6.55 7.41
N ASN A 68 -2.62 -6.73 7.04
CA ASN A 68 -1.90 -5.72 6.25
C ASN A 68 -2.56 -5.48 4.89
N LEU A 69 -2.98 -6.54 4.18
CA LEU A 69 -3.71 -6.44 2.92
C LEU A 69 -5.02 -5.67 3.09
N LEU A 70 -5.80 -5.95 4.13
CA LEU A 70 -7.06 -5.25 4.42
C LEU A 70 -6.82 -3.76 4.74
N ASN A 71 -5.74 -3.43 5.43
CA ASN A 71 -5.39 -2.03 5.72
C ASN A 71 -4.99 -1.25 4.47
N ILE A 72 -4.35 -1.91 3.49
CA ILE A 72 -3.97 -1.31 2.20
C ILE A 72 -5.18 -1.23 1.25
N ALA A 73 -6.10 -2.19 1.32
CA ALA A 73 -7.28 -2.28 0.46
C ALA A 73 -8.30 -1.17 0.79
N GLY A 74 -8.00 0.05 0.31
CA GLY A 74 -8.88 1.21 0.41
C GLY A 74 -9.39 1.68 -0.96
N THR A 75 -10.02 2.83 -1.00
CA THR A 75 -10.52 3.44 -2.24
C THR A 75 -9.41 3.83 -3.22
N GLY A 76 -8.24 4.21 -2.72
CA GLY A 76 -7.07 4.57 -3.54
C GLY A 76 -6.61 3.46 -4.47
N PRO A 77 -6.31 2.25 -3.99
CA PRO A 77 -5.96 1.10 -4.82
C PRO A 77 -7.02 0.68 -5.84
N ILE A 78 -8.28 1.02 -5.61
CA ILE A 78 -9.39 0.75 -6.55
C ILE A 78 -9.49 1.87 -7.58
N LEU A 79 -9.60 3.12 -7.14
CA LEU A 79 -9.82 4.27 -8.01
C LEU A 79 -8.58 4.63 -8.83
N GLY A 80 -7.38 4.44 -8.29
CA GLY A 80 -6.12 4.71 -9.00
C GLY A 80 -5.99 3.95 -10.31
N PRO A 81 -6.12 2.61 -10.34
CA PRO A 81 -6.12 1.85 -11.58
C PRO A 81 -7.28 2.19 -12.53
N ILE A 82 -8.48 2.50 -12.01
CA ILE A 82 -9.62 2.94 -12.82
C ILE A 82 -9.29 4.26 -13.53
N GLN A 83 -8.74 5.23 -12.83
CA GLN A 83 -8.26 6.47 -13.44
C GLN A 83 -7.10 6.23 -14.40
N GLY A 84 -6.24 5.25 -14.11
CA GLY A 84 -5.15 4.82 -14.98
C GLY A 84 -5.60 4.39 -16.38
N ILE A 85 -6.84 3.89 -16.53
CA ILE A 85 -7.42 3.52 -17.82
C ILE A 85 -7.44 4.72 -18.79
N LEU A 86 -7.60 5.95 -18.30
CA LEU A 86 -7.59 7.18 -19.09
C LEU A 86 -6.24 7.41 -19.80
N PHE A 87 -5.16 6.86 -19.26
CA PHE A 87 -3.81 6.94 -19.83
C PHE A 87 -3.47 5.76 -20.77
N GLY A 88 -4.42 4.84 -20.96
CA GLY A 88 -4.28 3.70 -21.85
C GLY A 88 -3.36 2.59 -21.32
N PRO A 89 -2.86 1.69 -22.19
CA PRO A 89 -2.12 0.48 -21.81
C PRO A 89 -0.83 0.72 -21.01
N ILE A 90 -0.26 1.92 -21.09
CA ILE A 90 0.95 2.29 -20.34
C ILE A 90 0.75 2.19 -18.82
N ALA A 91 -0.47 2.38 -18.33
CA ALA A 91 -0.80 2.25 -16.91
C ALA A 91 -0.53 0.83 -16.39
N PHE A 92 -0.70 -0.21 -17.21
CA PHE A 92 -0.38 -1.60 -16.84
C PHE A 92 1.11 -1.88 -16.66
N LEU A 93 1.97 -0.98 -17.08
CA LEU A 93 3.41 -1.06 -16.84
C LEU A 93 3.84 -0.14 -15.71
N THR A 94 3.37 1.10 -15.71
CA THR A 94 3.79 2.13 -14.75
C THR A 94 3.32 1.82 -13.32
N ILE A 95 2.07 1.32 -13.16
CA ILE A 95 1.53 0.97 -11.84
C ILE A 95 2.32 -0.19 -11.20
N PRO A 96 2.52 -1.36 -11.86
CA PRO A 96 3.31 -2.44 -11.28
C PRO A 96 4.76 -2.05 -10.96
N ILE A 97 5.42 -1.31 -11.85
CA ILE A 97 6.79 -0.84 -11.62
C ILE A 97 6.86 0.08 -10.39
N GLY A 98 5.94 1.04 -10.31
CA GLY A 98 5.85 1.96 -9.17
C GLY A 98 5.59 1.23 -7.85
N ASN A 99 4.68 0.25 -7.86
CA ASN A 99 4.38 -0.57 -6.69
C ASN A 99 5.56 -1.44 -6.26
N VAL A 100 6.31 -2.02 -7.19
CA VAL A 100 7.48 -2.85 -6.86
C VAL A 100 8.59 -1.97 -6.29
N ILE A 101 8.98 -0.90 -6.98
CA ILE A 101 10.13 -0.09 -6.58
C ILE A 101 9.80 0.79 -5.37
N GLY A 102 8.71 1.55 -5.45
CA GLY A 102 8.33 2.50 -4.40
C GLY A 102 7.57 1.85 -3.25
N GLY A 103 6.50 1.10 -3.56
CA GLY A 103 5.61 0.51 -2.57
C GLY A 103 6.30 -0.53 -1.71
N ALA A 104 6.90 -1.55 -2.32
CA ALA A 104 7.53 -2.63 -1.56
C ALA A 104 8.71 -2.15 -0.70
N MET A 105 9.52 -1.21 -1.19
CA MET A 105 10.61 -0.61 -0.42
C MET A 105 10.08 0.19 0.76
N HIS A 106 9.08 1.05 0.52
CA HIS A 106 8.48 1.88 1.56
C HIS A 106 7.88 1.02 2.67
N ASP A 107 7.10 0.00 2.32
CA ASP A 107 6.41 -0.84 3.29
C ASP A 107 7.39 -1.71 4.09
N TYR A 108 8.38 -2.29 3.43
CA TYR A 108 9.43 -3.06 4.10
C TYR A 108 10.23 -2.19 5.06
N PHE A 109 10.68 -1.02 4.62
CA PHE A 109 11.51 -0.11 5.40
C PHE A 109 10.74 0.45 6.62
N SER A 110 9.51 0.94 6.41
CA SER A 110 8.69 1.46 7.49
C SER A 110 8.32 0.37 8.52
N GLY A 111 8.01 -0.85 8.05
CA GLY A 111 7.75 -1.99 8.91
C GLY A 111 8.97 -2.40 9.75
N MET A 112 10.16 -2.44 9.14
CA MET A 112 11.40 -2.79 9.86
C MET A 112 11.78 -1.73 10.90
N ILE A 113 11.64 -0.45 10.59
CA ILE A 113 11.90 0.62 11.58
C ILE A 113 10.89 0.51 12.73
N CYS A 114 9.61 0.34 12.42
CA CYS A 114 8.57 0.15 13.43
C CYS A 114 8.91 -1.02 14.37
N LEU A 115 9.30 -2.17 13.85
CA LEU A 115 9.70 -3.34 14.64
C LEU A 115 10.93 -3.07 15.50
N ARG A 116 11.95 -2.42 14.95
CA ARG A 116 13.20 -2.09 15.66
C ARG A 116 12.99 -1.08 16.78
N ASP A 117 12.08 -0.14 16.59
CA ASP A 117 11.69 0.87 17.58
C ASP A 117 10.67 0.37 18.62
N GLY A 118 10.38 -0.91 18.62
CA GLY A 118 9.52 -1.55 19.62
C GLY A 118 8.02 -1.42 19.33
N GLY A 119 7.62 -1.36 18.05
CA GLY A 119 6.24 -1.28 17.61
C GLY A 119 5.67 0.14 17.65
N THR A 120 6.51 1.14 17.39
CA THR A 120 6.10 2.56 17.41
C THR A 120 5.33 2.93 16.14
N GLN A 121 4.35 3.81 16.28
CA GLN A 121 3.60 4.37 15.15
C GLN A 121 4.40 5.44 14.41
N MET A 122 4.03 5.71 13.15
CA MET A 122 4.72 6.67 12.28
C MET A 122 4.91 8.07 12.90
N PRO A 123 3.92 8.70 13.58
CA PRO A 123 4.12 9.99 14.21
C PRO A 123 5.23 9.98 15.26
N GLU A 124 5.33 8.92 16.04
CA GLU A 124 6.38 8.78 17.06
C GLU A 124 7.76 8.58 16.42
N MET A 125 7.84 7.82 15.33
CA MET A 125 9.08 7.67 14.56
C MET A 125 9.57 9.03 14.04
N ILE A 126 8.67 9.83 13.47
CA ILE A 126 9.01 11.18 13.00
C ILE A 126 9.44 12.07 14.17
N ARG A 127 8.82 11.95 15.33
CA ARG A 127 9.24 12.68 16.54
C ARG A 127 10.67 12.35 16.94
N ARG A 128 11.10 11.08 16.81
CA ARG A 128 12.44 10.62 17.18
C ARG A 128 13.51 11.01 16.18
N TYR A 129 13.20 10.93 14.89
CA TYR A 129 14.18 11.09 13.81
C TYR A 129 14.16 12.46 13.14
N SER A 130 13.23 13.35 13.52
CA SER A 130 13.05 14.67 12.91
C SER A 130 13.03 15.80 13.93
N THR A 131 13.11 17.04 13.42
CA THR A 131 13.02 18.25 14.24
C THR A 131 11.59 18.50 14.73
N LYS A 132 11.45 19.27 15.82
CA LYS A 132 10.14 19.65 16.39
C LYS A 132 9.23 20.35 15.37
N GLY A 133 9.79 21.12 14.44
CA GLY A 133 9.04 21.80 13.38
C GLY A 133 8.44 20.81 12.39
N ILE A 134 9.25 19.86 11.90
CA ILE A 134 8.81 18.80 10.98
C ILE A 134 7.74 17.92 11.65
N TYR A 135 7.92 17.58 12.91
CA TYR A 135 6.93 16.80 13.66
C TYR A 135 5.56 17.51 13.76
N LYS A 136 5.54 18.82 14.07
CA LYS A 136 4.29 19.60 14.12
C LYS A 136 3.62 19.67 12.75
N PHE A 137 4.39 19.97 11.72
CA PHE A 137 3.89 19.99 10.35
C PHE A 137 3.29 18.64 9.93
N TYR A 138 4.01 17.55 10.21
CA TYR A 138 3.55 16.21 9.92
C TYR A 138 2.23 15.85 10.63
N ASN A 139 2.09 16.19 11.91
CA ASN A 139 0.84 15.93 12.65
C ASN A 139 -0.36 16.66 12.05
N VAL A 140 -0.19 17.95 11.70
CA VAL A 140 -1.25 18.71 11.02
C VAL A 140 -1.57 18.07 9.66
N PHE A 141 -0.55 17.72 8.89
CA PHE A 141 -0.72 17.05 7.61
C PHE A 141 -1.48 15.72 7.75
N VAL A 142 -1.13 14.88 8.71
CA VAL A 142 -1.81 13.60 8.96
C VAL A 142 -3.26 13.82 9.40
N CYS A 143 -3.55 14.81 10.24
CA CYS A 143 -4.93 15.12 10.61
C CYS A 143 -5.78 15.51 9.40
N VAL A 144 -5.26 16.38 8.55
CA VAL A 144 -5.94 16.76 7.29
C VAL A 144 -6.09 15.55 6.37
N LEU A 145 -5.04 14.74 6.22
CA LEU A 145 -5.08 13.53 5.40
C LEU A 145 -6.16 12.56 5.88
N LEU A 146 -6.26 12.31 7.19
CA LEU A 146 -7.29 11.42 7.76
C LEU A 146 -8.71 11.94 7.52
N LEU A 147 -8.92 13.25 7.60
CA LEU A 147 -10.21 13.85 7.27
C LEU A 147 -10.55 13.64 5.78
N LEU A 148 -9.59 13.86 4.89
CA LEU A 148 -9.78 13.62 3.46
C LEU A 148 -10.04 12.14 3.14
N VAL A 149 -9.31 11.24 3.77
CA VAL A 149 -9.53 9.78 3.63
C VAL A 149 -10.93 9.42 4.11
N GLY A 150 -11.37 9.94 5.27
CA GLY A 150 -12.73 9.75 5.77
C GLY A 150 -13.79 10.25 4.76
N ALA A 151 -13.60 11.42 4.19
CA ALA A 151 -14.49 11.96 3.16
C ALA A 151 -14.57 11.08 1.91
N VAL A 152 -13.43 10.55 1.44
CA VAL A 152 -13.37 9.64 0.28
C VAL A 152 -14.06 8.31 0.56
N PHE A 153 -14.09 7.83 1.79
CA PHE A 153 -14.84 6.62 2.15
C PHE A 153 -16.34 6.84 2.25
N ILE A 154 -16.79 8.06 2.53
CA ILE A 154 -18.21 8.39 2.72
C ILE A 154 -18.83 8.89 1.40
N TYR A 155 -18.16 9.79 0.68
CA TYR A 155 -18.74 10.49 -0.45
C TYR A 155 -19.12 9.57 -1.62
N PRO A 156 -18.23 8.74 -2.20
CA PRO A 156 -18.60 7.91 -3.36
C PRO A 156 -19.69 6.87 -3.07
N PRO A 157 -19.68 6.13 -1.93
CA PRO A 157 -20.79 5.26 -1.61
C PRO A 157 -22.11 5.99 -1.38
N GLY A 158 -22.05 7.20 -0.77
CA GLY A 158 -23.21 8.04 -0.57
C GLY A 158 -23.80 8.55 -1.88
N ASP A 159 -22.97 9.00 -2.81
CA ASP A 159 -23.39 9.45 -4.14
C ASP A 159 -24.03 8.31 -4.95
N ILE A 160 -23.42 7.12 -4.95
CA ILE A 160 -23.97 5.93 -5.60
C ILE A 160 -25.34 5.57 -4.97
N ALA A 161 -25.45 5.57 -3.65
CA ALA A 161 -26.71 5.29 -2.97
C ALA A 161 -27.79 6.31 -3.34
N ALA A 162 -27.45 7.60 -3.35
CA ALA A 162 -28.40 8.65 -3.68
C ALA A 162 -28.87 8.59 -5.15
N THR A 163 -27.96 8.32 -6.08
CA THR A 163 -28.28 8.37 -7.52
C THR A 163 -28.78 7.06 -8.11
N GLN A 164 -28.35 5.90 -7.55
CA GLN A 164 -28.66 4.59 -8.12
C GLN A 164 -29.75 3.85 -7.34
N VAL A 165 -29.93 4.14 -6.05
CA VAL A 165 -30.89 3.43 -5.20
C VAL A 165 -32.14 4.29 -4.91
N PHE A 166 -31.98 5.58 -4.73
CA PHE A 166 -33.07 6.49 -4.35
C PHE A 166 -33.42 7.53 -5.45
N GLY A 167 -32.71 7.60 -6.56
CA GLY A 167 -33.01 8.40 -7.75
C GLY A 167 -33.67 7.57 -8.82
#